data_d7c00050cb3d4820c0e09c554aecf4f3
#
_entry.id   d7c00050cb3d4820c0e09c554aecf4f3
#
_cell.length_a   1.000
_cell.length_b   1.000
_cell.length_c   1.000
_cell.angle_alpha   90.00
_cell.angle_beta   90.00
_cell.angle_gamma   90.00
#
_symmetry.space_group_name_H-M   'P 1'
#
loop_
_entity.id
_entity.type
_entity.pdbx_description
1 polymer ?
#
loop_
_entity_poly.entity_id
_entity_poly.type
_entity_poly.pdbx_seq_one_letter_code
_entity_poly.pdbx_strand_id
1 'polypeptide(L)'
;MLDEGVDTVVLAPPRPVYSHHEEFNGSFKHAFEYIHKWEEENNKEIKVIMMPQLAHFPIIRSAYTSMLKDRLDTLPEKSSVKLVVSVHGMAWDLVPHEAWIELSPTYVEPMMKDVVELANQYKFNRVEVVKSQDHFADPYNNPDGKYLSTNTAFLEGIADDFDYVINLPIEFFVENTDTLFSHAMFNFEGFEDFNRYEPIEYTDWSVPYTREFLIDGTTIIYNGLPVGKYNQSIIEAFYQAIDSLLSQELESFASSNE
;
A
#
# COMPACT_ATOMS: atom_id res chain seq x y z
N MET A 1 6.17 -18.75 -22.02
CA MET A 1 4.76 -18.83 -21.59
C MET A 1 3.83 -18.86 -22.80
N LEU A 2 3.64 -17.78 -23.56
CA LEU A 2 2.74 -17.81 -24.73
C LEU A 2 3.17 -18.83 -25.79
N ASP A 3 4.46 -18.98 -26.06
CA ASP A 3 5.02 -20.00 -26.97
C ASP A 3 4.82 -21.44 -26.48
N GLU A 4 4.50 -21.64 -25.20
CA GLU A 4 4.22 -22.94 -24.58
C GLU A 4 2.74 -23.35 -24.71
N GLY A 5 1.93 -22.54 -25.41
CA GLY A 5 0.54 -22.87 -25.71
C GLY A 5 -0.46 -22.38 -24.66
N VAL A 6 -0.09 -21.38 -23.87
CA VAL A 6 -1.04 -20.67 -22.98
C VAL A 6 -2.03 -19.90 -23.84
N ASP A 7 -3.30 -20.05 -23.58
CA ASP A 7 -4.42 -19.36 -24.23
C ASP A 7 -5.12 -18.32 -23.37
N THR A 8 -4.78 -18.27 -22.10
CA THR A 8 -5.37 -17.36 -21.11
C THR A 8 -4.29 -16.77 -20.23
N VAL A 9 -4.28 -15.45 -20.07
CA VAL A 9 -3.38 -14.70 -19.21
C VAL A 9 -4.18 -13.92 -18.18
N VAL A 10 -3.84 -14.07 -16.90
CA VAL A 10 -4.42 -13.28 -15.82
C VAL A 10 -3.43 -12.17 -15.45
N LEU A 11 -3.86 -10.92 -15.56
CA LEU A 11 -3.10 -9.77 -15.10
C LEU A 11 -3.45 -9.46 -13.64
N ALA A 12 -2.46 -9.56 -12.77
CA ALA A 12 -2.59 -9.34 -11.34
C ALA A 12 -1.65 -8.22 -10.88
N PRO A 13 -2.13 -7.19 -10.17
CA PRO A 13 -1.26 -6.14 -9.66
C PRO A 13 -0.53 -6.63 -8.39
N PRO A 14 0.66 -6.11 -8.12
CA PRO A 14 1.40 -6.41 -6.89
C PRO A 14 0.95 -5.56 -5.69
N ARG A 15 -0.27 -5.01 -5.72
CA ARG A 15 -0.81 -4.09 -4.71
C ARG A 15 -2.32 -4.28 -4.52
N PRO A 16 -2.92 -3.77 -3.41
CA PRO A 16 -4.34 -3.95 -3.12
C PRO A 16 -5.29 -3.41 -4.20
N VAL A 17 -4.88 -2.37 -4.88
CA VAL A 17 -5.72 -1.58 -5.79
C VAL A 17 -4.97 -1.27 -7.08
N TYR A 18 -5.73 -1.07 -8.16
CA TYR A 18 -5.18 -0.58 -9.43
C TYR A 18 -5.06 0.93 -9.40
N SER A 19 -3.97 1.47 -9.91
CA SER A 19 -3.89 2.88 -10.26
C SER A 19 -3.96 3.06 -11.77
N HIS A 20 -4.62 4.11 -12.23
CA HIS A 20 -4.63 4.44 -13.65
C HIS A 20 -3.23 4.74 -14.18
N HIS A 21 -2.37 5.32 -13.33
CA HIS A 21 -1.03 5.70 -13.75
C HIS A 21 -0.10 4.51 -13.91
N GLU A 22 -0.05 3.62 -12.91
CA GLU A 22 0.98 2.58 -12.85
C GLU A 22 0.58 1.29 -13.55
N GLU A 23 -0.68 0.85 -13.35
CA GLU A 23 -1.15 -0.36 -14.00
C GLU A 23 -1.66 -0.08 -15.42
N PHE A 24 -2.65 0.80 -15.59
CA PHE A 24 -3.30 0.99 -16.90
C PHE A 24 -2.46 1.76 -17.91
N ASN A 25 -1.66 2.73 -17.48
CA ASN A 25 -0.72 3.44 -18.37
C ASN A 25 0.72 2.90 -18.31
N GLY A 26 1.01 1.98 -17.41
CA GLY A 26 2.31 1.35 -17.17
C GLY A 26 2.30 -0.15 -17.45
N SER A 27 2.32 -0.96 -16.39
CA SER A 27 2.57 -2.40 -16.48
C SER A 27 1.55 -3.16 -17.33
N PHE A 28 0.25 -2.85 -17.17
CA PHE A 28 -0.79 -3.53 -17.96
C PHE A 28 -0.75 -3.12 -19.42
N LYS A 29 -0.52 -1.83 -19.71
CA LYS A 29 -0.35 -1.38 -21.10
C LYS A 29 0.75 -2.16 -21.80
N HIS A 30 1.91 -2.28 -21.17
CA HIS A 30 3.03 -3.03 -21.74
C HIS A 30 2.71 -4.52 -21.91
N ALA A 31 1.98 -5.11 -20.95
CA ALA A 31 1.53 -6.49 -21.07
C ALA A 31 0.56 -6.68 -22.25
N PHE A 32 -0.41 -5.79 -22.41
CA PHE A 32 -1.33 -5.79 -23.57
C PHE A 32 -0.60 -5.60 -24.89
N GLU A 33 0.30 -4.62 -24.99
CA GLU A 33 1.09 -4.37 -26.20
C GLU A 33 1.92 -5.60 -26.59
N TYR A 34 2.51 -6.28 -25.60
CA TYR A 34 3.27 -7.51 -25.83
C TYR A 34 2.39 -8.66 -26.30
N ILE A 35 1.24 -8.86 -25.67
CA ILE A 35 0.28 -9.92 -26.02
C ILE A 35 -0.25 -9.68 -27.44
N HIS A 36 -0.71 -8.49 -27.76
CA HIS A 36 -1.20 -8.16 -29.11
C HIS A 36 -0.16 -8.39 -30.18
N LYS A 37 1.08 -7.97 -29.96
CA LYS A 37 2.16 -8.24 -30.92
C LYS A 37 2.37 -9.73 -31.12
N TRP A 38 2.35 -10.53 -30.05
CA TRP A 38 2.50 -11.96 -30.13
C TRP A 38 1.32 -12.62 -30.87
N GLU A 39 0.09 -12.17 -30.64
CA GLU A 39 -1.12 -12.61 -31.33
C GLU A 39 -1.01 -12.41 -32.85
N GLU A 40 -0.59 -11.21 -33.28
CA GLU A 40 -0.38 -10.87 -34.68
C GLU A 40 0.69 -11.77 -35.35
N GLU A 41 1.82 -11.98 -34.65
CA GLU A 41 2.94 -12.78 -35.17
C GLU A 41 2.58 -14.28 -35.26
N ASN A 42 1.70 -14.78 -34.41
CA ASN A 42 1.36 -16.20 -34.33
C ASN A 42 -0.03 -16.55 -34.88
N ASN A 43 -0.80 -15.57 -35.33
CA ASN A 43 -2.20 -15.71 -35.78
C ASN A 43 -3.05 -16.50 -34.76
N LYS A 44 -2.97 -16.11 -33.49
CA LYS A 44 -3.69 -16.70 -32.36
C LYS A 44 -4.31 -15.58 -31.52
N GLU A 45 -5.32 -15.93 -30.75
CA GLU A 45 -5.95 -15.06 -29.76
C GLU A 45 -5.61 -15.53 -28.36
N ILE A 46 -5.36 -14.60 -27.47
CA ILE A 46 -5.10 -14.82 -26.03
C ILE A 46 -6.22 -14.16 -25.25
N LYS A 47 -6.90 -14.92 -24.42
CA LYS A 47 -7.86 -14.38 -23.46
C LYS A 47 -7.10 -13.67 -22.34
N VAL A 48 -7.33 -12.37 -22.18
CA VAL A 48 -6.76 -11.59 -21.06
C VAL A 48 -7.82 -11.31 -20.03
N ILE A 49 -7.54 -11.67 -18.79
CA ILE A 49 -8.43 -11.51 -17.65
C ILE A 49 -7.74 -10.60 -16.61
N MET A 50 -8.46 -9.61 -16.11
CA MET A 50 -7.99 -8.78 -15.00
C MET A 50 -8.40 -9.45 -13.68
N MET A 51 -7.43 -9.69 -12.79
CA MET A 51 -7.75 -10.19 -11.45
C MET A 51 -8.56 -9.13 -10.69
N PRO A 52 -9.57 -9.51 -9.89
CA PRO A 52 -10.25 -8.56 -9.02
C PRO A 52 -9.26 -7.82 -8.11
N GLN A 53 -9.54 -6.55 -7.82
CA GLN A 53 -8.73 -5.79 -6.88
C GLN A 53 -8.73 -6.45 -5.50
N LEU A 54 -7.56 -6.68 -4.93
CA LEU A 54 -7.44 -7.36 -3.64
C LEU A 54 -8.09 -6.57 -2.50
N ALA A 55 -8.21 -5.25 -2.66
CA ALA A 55 -8.93 -4.37 -1.74
C ALA A 55 -10.41 -4.77 -1.52
N HIS A 56 -11.03 -5.48 -2.47
CA HIS A 56 -12.40 -5.99 -2.32
C HIS A 56 -12.51 -7.15 -1.31
N PHE A 57 -11.39 -7.73 -0.92
CA PHE A 57 -11.35 -8.82 0.05
C PHE A 57 -10.92 -8.28 1.42
N PRO A 58 -11.81 -8.17 2.41
CA PRO A 58 -11.51 -7.55 3.70
C PRO A 58 -10.31 -8.15 4.43
N ILE A 59 -10.00 -9.43 4.15
CA ILE A 59 -8.87 -10.14 4.73
C ILE A 59 -7.52 -9.44 4.46
N ILE A 60 -7.39 -8.70 3.34
CA ILE A 60 -6.14 -8.00 3.01
C ILE A 60 -5.76 -6.97 4.08
N ARG A 61 -6.76 -6.30 4.69
CA ARG A 61 -6.52 -5.27 5.70
C ARG A 61 -6.00 -5.86 7.00
N SER A 62 -6.31 -7.13 7.28
CA SER A 62 -5.82 -7.80 8.49
C SER A 62 -4.31 -8.02 8.49
N ALA A 63 -3.65 -8.03 7.33
CA ALA A 63 -2.19 -8.06 7.25
C ALA A 63 -1.57 -6.82 7.92
N TYR A 64 -2.07 -5.64 7.58
CA TYR A 64 -1.59 -4.36 8.10
C TYR A 64 -2.02 -4.14 9.57
N THR A 65 -3.27 -4.44 9.90
CA THR A 65 -3.76 -4.26 11.28
C THR A 65 -3.14 -5.24 12.26
N SER A 66 -2.80 -6.46 11.83
CA SER A 66 -2.05 -7.42 12.67
C SER A 66 -0.63 -6.93 12.94
N MET A 67 0.04 -6.39 11.92
CA MET A 67 1.38 -5.80 12.07
C MET A 67 1.34 -4.58 12.99
N LEU A 68 0.36 -3.69 12.80
CA LEU A 68 0.15 -2.55 13.68
C LEU A 68 -0.16 -2.98 15.12
N LYS A 69 -1.01 -4.00 15.29
CA LYS A 69 -1.33 -4.56 16.61
C LYS A 69 -0.06 -4.99 17.35
N ASP A 70 0.80 -5.77 16.69
CA ASP A 70 2.04 -6.23 17.30
C ASP A 70 2.94 -5.04 17.69
N ARG A 71 2.92 -3.95 16.92
CA ARG A 71 3.63 -2.72 17.28
C ARG A 71 2.99 -2.03 18.50
N LEU A 72 1.67 -1.86 18.50
CA LEU A 72 0.97 -1.22 19.61
C LEU A 72 1.11 -2.01 20.92
N ASP A 73 1.19 -3.33 20.86
CA ASP A 73 1.42 -4.21 22.02
C ASP A 73 2.80 -3.95 22.71
N THR A 74 3.75 -3.32 22.01
CA THR A 74 5.06 -2.97 22.59
C THR A 74 5.06 -1.61 23.30
N LEU A 75 4.02 -0.79 23.11
CA LEU A 75 3.99 0.57 23.64
C LEU A 75 3.54 0.58 25.11
N PRO A 76 4.08 1.51 25.92
CA PRO A 76 3.61 1.67 27.30
C PRO A 76 2.13 2.09 27.36
N GLU A 77 1.41 1.55 28.34
CA GLU A 77 0.08 2.09 28.68
C GLU A 77 0.15 3.60 28.97
N LYS A 78 -0.90 4.32 28.63
CA LYS A 78 -1.04 5.77 28.81
C LYS A 78 -0.15 6.66 27.92
N SER A 79 0.55 6.09 26.94
CA SER A 79 1.21 6.89 25.91
C SER A 79 0.19 7.70 25.09
N SER A 80 0.65 8.79 24.51
CA SER A 80 -0.03 9.49 23.42
C SER A 80 0.48 8.97 22.09
N VAL A 81 -0.42 8.56 21.18
CA VAL A 81 -0.06 7.88 19.95
C VAL A 81 -0.74 8.53 18.75
N LYS A 82 0.03 8.94 17.75
CA LYS A 82 -0.47 9.38 16.45
C LYS A 82 -0.19 8.28 15.42
N LEU A 83 -1.24 7.78 14.76
CA LEU A 83 -1.15 6.77 13.71
C LEU A 83 -1.31 7.45 12.36
N VAL A 84 -0.30 7.31 11.51
CA VAL A 84 -0.23 7.94 10.20
C VAL A 84 -0.41 6.84 9.14
N VAL A 85 -1.65 6.69 8.66
CA VAL A 85 -1.98 5.74 7.60
C VAL A 85 -1.64 6.39 6.27
N SER A 86 -0.59 5.92 5.63
CA SER A 86 -0.10 6.54 4.41
C SER A 86 -0.41 5.74 3.16
N VAL A 87 -0.77 6.47 2.11
CA VAL A 87 -0.92 6.00 0.75
C VAL A 87 0.16 6.62 -0.11
N HIS A 88 0.50 5.95 -1.20
CA HIS A 88 1.45 6.50 -2.18
C HIS A 88 0.92 7.82 -2.75
N GLY A 89 1.71 8.87 -2.71
CA GLY A 89 1.38 10.14 -3.34
C GLY A 89 1.40 10.02 -4.87
N MET A 90 0.83 11.01 -5.54
CA MET A 90 0.78 11.09 -7.00
C MET A 90 1.49 12.33 -7.48
N ALA A 91 2.09 12.25 -8.66
CA ALA A 91 2.57 13.42 -9.40
C ALA A 91 1.37 14.18 -9.98
N TRP A 92 0.68 14.95 -9.15
CA TRP A 92 -0.61 15.60 -9.44
C TRP A 92 -0.59 16.58 -10.61
N ASP A 93 0.59 17.05 -10.99
CA ASP A 93 0.82 17.86 -12.18
C ASP A 93 0.84 17.04 -13.49
N LEU A 94 1.03 15.72 -13.39
CA LEU A 94 1.16 14.81 -14.52
C LEU A 94 -0.02 13.84 -14.69
N VAL A 95 -0.80 13.60 -13.63
CA VAL A 95 -1.89 12.61 -13.64
C VAL A 95 -3.20 13.20 -13.14
N PRO A 96 -4.35 12.76 -13.68
CA PRO A 96 -5.65 13.20 -13.19
C PRO A 96 -5.84 12.84 -11.71
N HIS A 97 -6.39 13.75 -10.93
CA HIS A 97 -6.70 13.53 -9.51
C HIS A 97 -7.71 12.39 -9.30
N GLU A 98 -8.56 12.15 -10.29
CA GLU A 98 -9.54 11.06 -10.30
C GLU A 98 -8.90 9.67 -10.19
N ALA A 99 -7.62 9.53 -10.57
CA ALA A 99 -6.90 8.26 -10.46
C ALA A 99 -6.88 7.66 -9.04
N TRP A 100 -7.10 8.50 -8.01
CA TRP A 100 -7.11 8.10 -6.60
C TRP A 100 -8.50 8.08 -5.96
N ILE A 101 -9.51 8.64 -6.59
CA ILE A 101 -10.86 8.76 -6.00
C ILE A 101 -11.47 7.39 -5.73
N GLU A 102 -11.22 6.43 -6.61
CA GLU A 102 -11.78 5.08 -6.51
C GLU A 102 -11.20 4.26 -5.34
N LEU A 103 -9.99 4.59 -4.88
CA LEU A 103 -9.32 3.87 -3.79
C LEU A 103 -9.88 4.19 -2.43
N SER A 104 -10.32 5.43 -2.23
CA SER A 104 -10.68 5.93 -0.91
C SER A 104 -11.84 5.15 -0.31
N PRO A 105 -13.01 5.01 -0.97
CA PRO A 105 -14.17 4.37 -0.35
C PRO A 105 -14.05 2.85 -0.19
N THR A 106 -13.29 2.17 -1.05
CA THR A 106 -13.23 0.70 -1.06
C THR A 106 -12.11 0.14 -0.20
N TYR A 107 -11.04 0.89 0.02
CA TYR A 107 -9.86 0.41 0.71
C TYR A 107 -9.39 1.33 1.83
N VAL A 108 -9.11 2.60 1.52
CA VAL A 108 -8.48 3.52 2.48
C VAL A 108 -9.42 3.84 3.65
N GLU A 109 -10.68 4.18 3.40
CA GLU A 109 -11.65 4.48 4.47
C GLU A 109 -11.94 3.28 5.36
N PRO A 110 -12.18 2.06 4.83
CA PRO A 110 -12.28 0.87 5.65
C PRO A 110 -11.01 0.58 6.48
N MET A 111 -9.81 0.79 5.90
CA MET A 111 -8.55 0.64 6.63
C MET A 111 -8.44 1.64 7.78
N MET A 112 -8.74 2.92 7.53
CA MET A 112 -8.77 3.96 8.57
C MET A 112 -9.70 3.57 9.73
N LYS A 113 -10.87 3.03 9.40
CA LYS A 113 -11.83 2.54 10.41
C LYS A 113 -11.24 1.38 11.21
N ASP A 114 -10.67 0.38 10.54
CA ASP A 114 -10.06 -0.78 11.20
C ASP A 114 -8.91 -0.34 12.14
N VAL A 115 -8.10 0.65 11.73
CA VAL A 115 -7.01 1.22 12.54
C VAL A 115 -7.55 1.96 13.78
N VAL A 116 -8.61 2.76 13.62
CA VAL A 116 -9.26 3.45 14.74
C VAL A 116 -9.87 2.43 15.73
N GLU A 117 -10.56 1.40 15.23
CA GLU A 117 -11.14 0.35 16.06
C GLU A 117 -10.06 -0.44 16.81
N LEU A 118 -8.93 -0.71 16.17
CA LEU A 118 -7.79 -1.35 16.83
C LEU A 118 -7.20 -0.46 17.93
N ALA A 119 -6.90 0.80 17.62
CA ALA A 119 -6.29 1.73 18.57
C ALA A 119 -7.16 1.96 19.82
N ASN A 120 -8.48 1.96 19.65
CA ASN A 120 -9.45 2.10 20.76
C ASN A 120 -9.47 0.91 21.74
N GLN A 121 -8.80 -0.21 21.42
CA GLN A 121 -8.67 -1.34 22.34
C GLN A 121 -7.57 -1.12 23.39
N TYR A 122 -6.73 -0.11 23.20
CA TYR A 122 -5.61 0.21 24.08
C TYR A 122 -5.96 1.34 25.08
N LYS A 123 -5.25 1.38 26.19
CA LYS A 123 -5.42 2.39 27.23
C LYS A 123 -4.47 3.58 27.03
N PHE A 124 -4.39 4.09 25.79
CA PHE A 124 -3.61 5.28 25.52
C PHE A 124 -4.30 6.53 26.06
N ASN A 125 -3.53 7.52 26.47
CA ASN A 125 -4.07 8.79 26.97
C ASN A 125 -4.65 9.64 25.84
N ARG A 126 -4.05 9.57 24.66
CA ARG A 126 -4.46 10.26 23.45
C ARG A 126 -4.19 9.38 22.26
N VAL A 127 -5.15 9.28 21.34
CA VAL A 127 -4.99 8.64 20.05
C VAL A 127 -5.45 9.58 18.97
N GLU A 128 -4.66 9.74 17.94
CA GLU A 128 -5.03 10.41 16.70
C GLU A 128 -4.70 9.52 15.53
N VAL A 129 -5.62 9.42 14.56
CA VAL A 129 -5.42 8.65 13.33
C VAL A 129 -5.62 9.59 12.15
N VAL A 130 -4.58 9.74 11.33
CA VAL A 130 -4.60 10.62 10.17
C VAL A 130 -4.27 9.85 8.90
N LYS A 131 -4.85 10.28 7.78
CA LYS A 131 -4.45 9.84 6.45
C LYS A 131 -3.41 10.79 5.89
N SER A 132 -2.35 10.25 5.31
CA SER A 132 -1.32 11.02 4.64
C SER A 132 -0.97 10.45 3.28
N GLN A 133 -0.15 11.17 2.54
CA GLN A 133 0.46 10.69 1.31
C GLN A 133 1.98 10.68 1.46
N ASP A 134 2.57 9.55 1.12
CA ASP A 134 4.01 9.42 0.97
C ASP A 134 4.41 10.12 -0.32
N HIS A 135 5.66 10.31 -0.58
CA HIS A 135 6.23 11.13 -1.63
C HIS A 135 5.22 11.70 -2.65
N PHE A 136 5.58 12.59 -3.52
CA PHE A 136 4.67 13.39 -4.37
C PHE A 136 3.60 14.23 -3.62
N ALA A 137 3.62 14.26 -2.29
CA ALA A 137 2.79 15.19 -1.51
C ALA A 137 3.55 16.47 -1.08
N ASP A 138 4.76 16.66 -1.60
CA ASP A 138 5.56 17.87 -1.41
C ASP A 138 4.91 19.11 -2.07
N PRO A 139 5.37 20.34 -1.74
CA PRO A 139 4.76 21.56 -2.27
C PRO A 139 4.74 21.69 -3.80
N TYR A 140 5.63 21.01 -4.50
CA TYR A 140 5.67 21.02 -5.96
C TYR A 140 4.54 20.19 -6.56
N ASN A 141 4.32 18.99 -6.04
CA ASN A 141 3.27 18.07 -6.50
C ASN A 141 1.93 18.28 -5.80
N ASN A 142 1.90 19.04 -4.70
CA ASN A 142 0.72 19.34 -3.89
C ASN A 142 0.69 20.86 -3.56
N PRO A 143 0.68 21.74 -4.58
CA PRO A 143 0.88 23.19 -4.42
C PRO A 143 -0.21 23.85 -3.56
N ASP A 144 -1.41 23.29 -3.56
CA ASP A 144 -2.55 23.81 -2.77
C ASP A 144 -2.56 23.29 -1.33
N GLY A 145 -1.60 22.43 -0.93
CA GLY A 145 -1.56 21.80 0.38
C GLY A 145 -2.79 20.94 0.70
N LYS A 146 -3.49 20.45 -0.35
CA LYS A 146 -4.75 19.73 -0.21
C LYS A 146 -4.59 18.35 0.48
N TYR A 147 -3.43 17.76 0.32
CA TYR A 147 -3.12 16.44 0.88
C TYR A 147 -2.06 16.58 1.96
N LEU A 148 -2.30 15.98 3.12
CA LEU A 148 -1.31 15.93 4.19
C LEU A 148 -0.17 15.01 3.76
N SER A 149 1.07 15.51 3.76
CA SER A 149 2.24 14.65 3.55
C SER A 149 2.56 13.86 4.81
N THR A 150 3.16 12.69 4.65
CA THR A 150 3.60 11.88 5.78
C THR A 150 4.67 12.62 6.61
N ASN A 151 5.59 13.34 5.98
CA ASN A 151 6.55 14.19 6.67
C ASN A 151 5.86 15.27 7.52
N THR A 152 4.88 15.97 6.96
CA THR A 152 4.10 16.98 7.70
C THR A 152 3.38 16.34 8.88
N ALA A 153 2.77 15.16 8.70
CA ALA A 153 2.11 14.44 9.78
C ALA A 153 3.06 14.07 10.93
N PHE A 154 4.31 13.75 10.62
CA PHE A 154 5.36 13.50 11.62
C PHE A 154 5.73 14.79 12.38
N LEU A 155 5.98 15.87 11.65
CA LEU A 155 6.33 17.17 12.25
C LEU A 155 5.20 17.71 13.15
N GLU A 156 3.94 17.56 12.73
CA GLU A 156 2.79 17.88 13.57
C GLU A 156 2.74 17.00 14.83
N GLY A 157 3.04 15.71 14.72
CA GLY A 157 3.09 14.81 15.87
C GLY A 157 4.16 15.20 16.88
N ILE A 158 5.32 15.68 16.42
CA ILE A 158 6.38 16.23 17.27
C ILE A 158 5.89 17.54 17.93
N ALA A 159 5.36 18.48 17.14
CA ALA A 159 4.90 19.76 17.64
C ALA A 159 3.74 19.66 18.66
N ASP A 160 2.96 18.61 18.57
CA ASP A 160 1.83 18.31 19.45
C ASP A 160 2.19 17.41 20.66
N ASP A 161 3.48 17.16 20.89
CA ASP A 161 4.02 16.39 22.02
C ASP A 161 3.45 14.96 22.10
N PHE A 162 3.32 14.25 20.99
CA PHE A 162 3.01 12.81 21.03
C PHE A 162 4.22 12.01 21.50
N ASP A 163 3.98 10.98 22.32
CA ASP A 163 5.05 10.04 22.70
C ASP A 163 5.50 9.19 21.52
N TYR A 164 4.55 8.79 20.67
CA TYR A 164 4.78 7.95 19.48
C TYR A 164 4.02 8.46 18.28
N VAL A 165 4.69 8.50 17.13
CA VAL A 165 4.09 8.71 15.82
C VAL A 165 4.44 7.50 14.95
N ILE A 166 3.44 6.73 14.51
CA ILE A 166 3.65 5.47 13.81
C ILE A 166 3.10 5.56 12.40
N ASN A 167 3.96 5.43 11.42
CA ASN A 167 3.57 5.34 10.01
C ASN A 167 3.18 3.91 9.65
N LEU A 168 2.05 3.78 9.00
CA LEU A 168 1.52 2.54 8.43
C LEU A 168 1.27 2.74 6.94
N PRO A 169 2.23 2.42 6.06
CA PRO A 169 2.02 2.43 4.62
C PRO A 169 1.13 1.25 4.21
N ILE A 170 0.08 1.51 3.40
CA ILE A 170 -0.97 0.50 3.15
C ILE A 170 -1.12 0.09 1.68
N GLU A 171 -0.26 0.54 0.79
CA GLU A 171 -0.42 0.31 -0.65
C GLU A 171 0.45 -0.78 -1.25
N PHE A 172 1.47 -1.22 -0.54
CA PHE A 172 2.38 -2.25 -1.03
C PHE A 172 2.37 -3.46 -0.11
N PHE A 173 2.66 -4.63 -0.67
CA PHE A 173 2.75 -5.88 0.09
C PHE A 173 4.16 -6.23 0.53
N VAL A 174 5.14 -5.68 -0.17
CA VAL A 174 6.55 -5.93 0.07
C VAL A 174 7.33 -4.63 -0.10
N GLU A 175 8.42 -4.51 0.63
CA GLU A 175 9.33 -3.39 0.47
C GLU A 175 9.90 -3.37 -0.96
N ASN A 176 9.97 -2.20 -1.53
CA ASN A 176 10.44 -1.96 -2.88
C ASN A 176 11.22 -0.64 -2.95
N THR A 177 11.59 -0.20 -4.13
CA THR A 177 12.36 1.05 -4.30
C THR A 177 11.64 2.25 -3.70
N ASP A 178 10.31 2.33 -3.84
CA ASP A 178 9.54 3.48 -3.33
C ASP A 178 9.47 3.45 -1.80
N THR A 179 9.24 2.29 -1.19
CA THR A 179 9.10 2.19 0.26
C THR A 179 10.44 2.29 0.99
N LEU A 180 11.49 1.62 0.49
CA LEU A 180 12.78 1.61 1.15
C LEU A 180 13.58 2.89 0.91
N PHE A 181 13.48 3.47 -0.26
CA PHE A 181 14.27 4.62 -0.66
C PHE A 181 13.45 5.90 -0.76
N SER A 182 12.45 5.93 -1.64
CA SER A 182 11.70 7.15 -1.91
C SER A 182 10.83 7.59 -0.75
N HIS A 183 10.04 6.68 -0.18
CA HIS A 183 9.20 6.98 0.98
C HIS A 183 10.03 7.35 2.20
N ALA A 184 11.07 6.58 2.49
CA ALA A 184 11.97 6.88 3.60
C ALA A 184 12.67 8.22 3.39
N MET A 185 13.12 8.52 2.17
CA MET A 185 13.82 9.76 1.86
C MET A 185 12.95 10.99 2.03
N PHE A 186 11.70 10.94 1.54
CA PHE A 186 10.78 12.07 1.62
C PHE A 186 10.10 12.18 2.98
N ASN A 187 9.74 11.05 3.60
CA ASN A 187 9.04 11.04 4.87
C ASN A 187 9.91 11.52 6.03
N PHE A 188 11.22 11.26 5.98
CA PHE A 188 12.17 11.64 7.02
C PHE A 188 13.05 12.82 6.64
N GLU A 189 12.71 13.56 5.60
CA GLU A 189 13.46 14.76 5.20
C GLU A 189 13.49 15.78 6.33
N GLY A 190 14.68 16.29 6.63
CA GLY A 190 14.92 17.28 7.68
C GLY A 190 15.15 16.70 9.08
N PHE A 191 15.07 15.41 9.29
CA PHE A 191 15.44 14.79 10.56
C PHE A 191 16.97 14.72 10.68
N GLU A 192 17.52 15.16 11.82
CA GLU A 192 18.98 15.30 12.00
C GLU A 192 19.75 14.00 11.80
N ASP A 193 19.20 12.87 12.27
CA ASP A 193 19.84 11.57 12.16
C ASP A 193 19.53 10.86 10.83
N PHE A 194 18.83 11.51 9.92
CA PHE A 194 18.48 10.93 8.64
C PHE A 194 19.52 11.27 7.56
N ASN A 195 20.29 10.29 7.14
CA ASN A 195 21.20 10.40 6.00
C ASN A 195 20.60 9.70 4.78
N ARG A 196 20.02 10.47 3.84
CA ARG A 196 19.42 9.97 2.60
C ARG A 196 20.40 9.22 1.68
N TYR A 197 21.68 9.39 1.88
CA TYR A 197 22.72 8.74 1.08
C TYR A 197 23.29 7.48 1.75
N GLU A 198 22.85 7.17 2.96
CA GLU A 198 23.24 5.97 3.65
C GLU A 198 22.55 4.76 3.02
N PRO A 199 23.28 3.69 2.67
CA PRO A 199 22.67 2.49 2.14
C PRO A 199 21.66 1.91 3.13
N ILE A 200 20.48 1.54 2.64
CA ILE A 200 19.49 0.83 3.44
C ILE A 200 19.91 -0.64 3.49
N GLU A 201 20.36 -1.08 4.65
CA GLU A 201 20.67 -2.49 4.89
C GLU A 201 19.40 -3.24 5.31
N TYR A 202 18.72 -3.83 4.34
CA TYR A 202 17.56 -4.69 4.58
C TYR A 202 17.84 -6.06 3.93
N THR A 203 18.18 -7.03 4.75
CA THR A 203 18.61 -8.36 4.30
C THR A 203 17.68 -9.47 4.73
N ASP A 204 16.84 -9.26 5.74
CA ASP A 204 15.86 -10.23 6.22
C ASP A 204 14.44 -9.88 5.75
N TRP A 205 14.06 -10.42 4.60
CA TRP A 205 12.73 -10.25 3.99
C TRP A 205 11.62 -11.05 4.70
N SER A 206 11.93 -11.71 5.80
CA SER A 206 10.92 -12.40 6.62
C SER A 206 10.30 -11.53 7.71
N VAL A 207 10.84 -10.35 7.93
CA VAL A 207 10.34 -9.37 8.90
C VAL A 207 10.10 -8.02 8.24
N PRO A 208 9.12 -7.22 8.70
CA PRO A 208 8.93 -5.86 8.21
C PRO A 208 10.18 -5.00 8.41
N TYR A 209 10.52 -4.21 7.40
CA TYR A 209 11.55 -3.19 7.56
C TYR A 209 11.02 -2.07 8.44
N THR A 210 11.72 -1.78 9.53
CA THR A 210 11.32 -0.72 10.46
C THR A 210 12.45 0.27 10.67
N ARG A 211 12.11 1.54 10.86
CA ARG A 211 13.03 2.60 11.30
C ARG A 211 12.42 3.37 12.45
N GLU A 212 13.26 3.79 13.38
CA GLU A 212 12.83 4.56 14.54
C GLU A 212 13.75 5.77 14.72
N PHE A 213 13.17 6.92 15.03
CA PHE A 213 13.86 8.18 15.32
C PHE A 213 13.30 8.77 16.60
N LEU A 214 14.16 9.21 17.49
CA LEU A 214 13.77 9.97 18.68
C LEU A 214 14.08 11.45 18.44
N ILE A 215 13.05 12.29 18.36
CA ILE A 215 13.15 13.70 18.05
C ILE A 215 12.33 14.48 19.08
N ASP A 216 12.96 15.37 19.82
CA ASP A 216 12.31 16.23 20.84
C ASP A 216 11.40 15.47 21.82
N GLY A 217 11.76 14.23 22.12
CA GLY A 217 10.99 13.38 23.03
C GLY A 217 9.92 12.53 22.38
N THR A 218 9.64 12.73 21.10
CA THR A 218 8.71 11.93 20.29
C THR A 218 9.45 10.82 19.55
N THR A 219 8.97 9.59 19.65
CA THR A 219 9.49 8.46 18.85
C THR A 219 8.69 8.33 17.56
N ILE A 220 9.35 8.57 16.42
CA ILE A 220 8.79 8.37 15.08
C ILE A 220 9.13 6.97 14.61
N ILE A 221 8.13 6.22 14.16
CA ILE A 221 8.30 4.83 13.74
C ILE A 221 7.78 4.64 12.32
N TYR A 222 8.66 4.27 11.39
CA TYR A 222 8.26 3.64 10.13
C TYR A 222 8.03 2.15 10.38
N ASN A 223 6.78 1.70 10.27
CA ASN A 223 6.40 0.34 10.69
C ASN A 223 6.59 -0.72 9.58
N GLY A 224 6.97 -0.31 8.38
CA GLY A 224 7.21 -1.22 7.26
C GLY A 224 5.96 -1.82 6.65
N LEU A 225 6.16 -2.83 5.82
CA LEU A 225 5.12 -3.54 5.07
C LEU A 225 4.89 -4.96 5.61
N PRO A 226 3.69 -5.55 5.38
CA PRO A 226 3.29 -6.80 6.01
C PRO A 226 3.93 -8.04 5.34
N VAL A 227 5.20 -8.26 5.60
CA VAL A 227 5.96 -9.44 5.16
C VAL A 227 6.04 -10.51 6.25
N GLY A 228 6.61 -11.65 5.94
CA GLY A 228 6.82 -12.75 6.88
C GLY A 228 5.50 -13.29 7.43
N LYS A 229 5.34 -13.29 8.75
CA LYS A 229 4.12 -13.84 9.40
C LYS A 229 2.83 -13.08 9.05
N TYR A 230 2.92 -11.86 8.53
CA TYR A 230 1.76 -11.04 8.19
C TYR A 230 1.26 -11.27 6.75
N ASN A 231 2.07 -11.89 5.89
CA ASN A 231 1.71 -12.08 4.49
C ASN A 231 0.63 -13.14 4.26
N GLN A 232 0.27 -13.95 5.26
CA GLN A 232 -0.74 -14.99 5.14
C GLN A 232 -2.10 -14.44 4.69
N SER A 233 -2.49 -13.28 5.21
CA SER A 233 -3.74 -12.61 4.82
C SER A 233 -3.69 -12.08 3.38
N ILE A 234 -2.52 -11.70 2.89
CA ILE A 234 -2.31 -11.29 1.50
C ILE A 234 -2.46 -12.51 0.59
N ILE A 235 -1.81 -13.62 0.94
CA ILE A 235 -1.92 -14.89 0.20
C ILE A 235 -3.38 -15.34 0.14
N GLU A 236 -4.10 -15.27 1.26
CA GLU A 236 -5.52 -15.61 1.32
C GLU A 236 -6.37 -14.71 0.43
N ALA A 237 -6.09 -13.40 0.37
CA ALA A 237 -6.78 -12.49 -0.54
C ALA A 237 -6.54 -12.87 -2.02
N PHE A 238 -5.33 -13.27 -2.38
CA PHE A 238 -5.04 -13.78 -3.72
C PHE A 238 -5.83 -15.07 -4.03
N TYR A 239 -5.90 -16.01 -3.08
CA TYR A 239 -6.72 -17.22 -3.27
C TYR A 239 -8.19 -16.87 -3.47
N GLN A 240 -8.77 -15.98 -2.67
CA GLN A 240 -10.16 -15.55 -2.82
C GLN A 240 -10.39 -14.85 -4.17
N ALA A 241 -9.45 -14.06 -4.63
CA ALA A 241 -9.52 -13.40 -5.94
C ALA A 241 -9.49 -14.43 -7.10
N ILE A 242 -8.60 -15.41 -7.03
CA ILE A 242 -8.50 -16.48 -8.03
C ILE A 242 -9.77 -17.34 -8.02
N ASP A 243 -10.26 -17.73 -6.84
CA ASP A 243 -11.48 -18.54 -6.70
C ASP A 243 -12.72 -17.81 -7.27
N SER A 244 -12.81 -16.52 -7.03
CA SER A 244 -13.82 -15.64 -7.64
C SER A 244 -13.77 -15.65 -9.17
N LEU A 245 -12.57 -15.55 -9.75
CA LEU A 245 -12.38 -15.62 -11.21
C LEU A 245 -12.82 -16.98 -11.77
N LEU A 246 -12.38 -18.05 -11.16
CA LEU A 246 -12.73 -19.41 -11.60
C LEU A 246 -14.23 -19.65 -11.53
N SER A 247 -14.89 -19.17 -10.49
CA SER A 247 -16.34 -19.29 -10.34
C SER A 247 -17.09 -18.53 -11.44
N GLN A 248 -16.69 -17.29 -11.76
CA GLN A 248 -17.28 -16.51 -12.82
C GLN A 248 -17.10 -17.15 -14.22
N GLU A 249 -15.93 -17.72 -14.48
CA GLU A 249 -15.65 -18.43 -15.74
C GLU A 249 -16.52 -19.69 -15.88
N LEU A 250 -16.70 -20.45 -14.81
CA LEU A 250 -17.55 -21.65 -14.83
C LEU A 250 -19.03 -21.31 -15.06
N GLU A 251 -19.53 -20.24 -14.45
CA GLU A 251 -20.89 -19.75 -14.66
C GLU A 251 -21.11 -19.26 -16.11
N SER A 252 -20.13 -18.55 -16.67
CA SER A 252 -20.19 -18.10 -18.07
C SER A 252 -20.20 -19.25 -19.06
N PHE A 253 -19.46 -20.31 -18.76
CA PHE A 253 -19.39 -21.53 -19.58
C PHE A 253 -20.71 -22.31 -19.52
N ALA A 254 -21.33 -22.39 -18.35
CA ALA A 254 -22.62 -23.05 -18.18
C ALA A 254 -23.75 -22.32 -18.95
N SER A 255 -23.78 -20.98 -18.87
CA SER A 255 -24.78 -20.17 -19.55
C SER A 255 -24.62 -20.07 -21.08
N SER A 256 -23.42 -20.33 -21.61
CA SER A 256 -23.19 -20.35 -23.06
C SER A 256 -23.56 -21.68 -23.75
N ASN A 257 -23.88 -22.71 -22.96
CA ASN A 257 -24.25 -24.03 -23.45
C ASN A 257 -25.76 -24.36 -23.25
N GLU A 258 -26.54 -23.39 -22.78
CA GLU A 258 -28.02 -23.42 -22.76
C GLU A 258 -28.59 -22.61 -23.96
#